data_122176aa40d09256f595e99a2f4680d4
#
_entry.id   122176aa40d09256f595e99a2f4680d4
#
_cell.length_a   1.000
_cell.length_b   1.000
_cell.length_c   1.000
_cell.angle_alpha   90.00
_cell.angle_beta   90.00
_cell.angle_gamma   90.00
#
_symmetry.space_group_name_H-M   'P 1'
#
loop_
_entity.id
_entity.type
_entity.pdbx_description
1 polymer ?
#
loop_
_entity_poly.entity_id
_entity_poly.type
_entity_poly.pdbx_seq_one_letter_code
_entity_poly.pdbx_strand_id
1 'polypeptide(L)'
;MALLAIRPREVIQRDELIEELGLNETTKDTINALHAHVRRLRQWLDTEGATSNILQTAGRSGYFLDIHRRDVDAHLFIDAVNEAVTLQNKVPSIAVAMLENALAQWRGAPLTAMSESVRAQGFLRELNSHKELAQEVLLDCYLALQRYQKAAVVAHQFTLEMPYNEKIWESHIVALRMLGRHAEAAHIFRQVQKLLYDELRVAPSKSLRSALTDTRWATA
;
A
#
# COMPACT_ATOMS: atom_id res chain seq x y z
N MET A 1 19.63 -5.19 1.01
CA MET A 1 19.16 -4.64 -0.28
C MET A 1 17.89 -3.85 -0.12
N ALA A 2 16.82 -4.40 0.47
CA ALA A 2 15.54 -3.69 0.62
C ALA A 2 15.66 -2.30 1.27
N LEU A 3 16.42 -2.15 2.35
CA LEU A 3 16.65 -0.84 3.00
C LEU A 3 17.19 0.23 2.04
N LEU A 4 18.11 -0.16 1.15
CA LEU A 4 18.67 0.76 0.16
C LEU A 4 17.70 1.03 -1.01
N ALA A 5 16.79 0.07 -1.30
CA ALA A 5 15.78 0.22 -2.33
C ALA A 5 14.60 1.10 -1.91
N ILE A 6 14.35 1.25 -0.60
CA ILE A 6 13.33 2.18 -0.08
C ILE A 6 13.57 3.62 -0.57
N ARG A 7 14.84 4.03 -0.63
CA ARG A 7 15.24 5.34 -1.16
C ARG A 7 16.45 5.20 -2.09
N PRO A 8 16.21 4.88 -3.38
CA PRO A 8 17.26 4.77 -4.36
C PRO A 8 18.12 6.04 -4.42
N ARG A 9 19.42 5.88 -4.59
CA ARG A 9 20.43 6.95 -4.64
C ARG A 9 20.63 7.75 -3.34
N GLU A 10 19.88 7.46 -2.29
CA GLU A 10 20.14 8.01 -0.96
C GLU A 10 21.26 7.20 -0.28
N VAL A 11 22.27 7.91 0.21
CA VAL A 11 23.40 7.27 0.91
C VAL A 11 22.96 6.95 2.34
N ILE A 12 23.05 5.68 2.71
CA ILE A 12 22.87 5.24 4.11
C ILE A 12 24.26 5.00 4.69
N GLN A 13 24.55 5.61 5.83
CA GLN A 13 25.82 5.43 6.50
C GLN A 13 25.94 4.03 7.11
N ARG A 14 27.16 3.55 7.23
CA ARG A 14 27.46 2.22 7.76
C ARG A 14 26.82 1.97 9.12
N ASP A 15 26.98 2.95 10.03
CA ASP A 15 26.51 2.81 11.41
C ASP A 15 24.98 2.77 11.46
N GLU A 16 24.29 3.56 10.63
CA GLU A 16 22.85 3.50 10.43
C GLU A 16 22.42 2.13 9.85
N LEU A 17 23.15 1.57 8.88
CA LEU A 17 22.85 0.23 8.35
C LEU A 17 23.00 -0.86 9.40
N ILE A 18 23.99 -0.74 10.28
CA ILE A 18 24.22 -1.67 11.39
C ILE A 18 23.03 -1.64 12.34
N GLU A 19 22.56 -0.44 12.73
CA GLU A 19 21.41 -0.25 13.59
C GLU A 19 20.12 -0.80 12.94
N GLU A 20 19.83 -0.40 11.71
CA GLU A 20 18.64 -0.82 10.96
C GLU A 20 18.59 -2.33 10.66
N LEU A 21 19.73 -3.00 10.64
CA LEU A 21 19.82 -4.46 10.47
C LEU A 21 19.79 -5.21 11.80
N GLY A 22 19.68 -4.51 12.94
CA GLY A 22 19.69 -5.13 14.26
C GLY A 22 21.03 -5.80 14.61
N LEU A 23 22.10 -5.36 14.00
CA LEU A 23 23.45 -5.85 14.30
C LEU A 23 23.94 -5.09 15.54
N ASN A 24 23.86 -5.74 16.69
CA ASN A 24 24.24 -5.13 17.98
C ASN A 24 25.69 -4.66 17.99
N GLU A 25 25.88 -3.41 18.45
CA GLU A 25 27.14 -2.70 18.70
C GLU A 25 28.09 -2.55 17.50
N THR A 26 28.58 -1.33 17.29
CA THR A 26 29.57 -1.00 16.25
C THR A 26 30.97 -1.53 16.66
N THR A 27 31.10 -2.84 16.71
CA THR A 27 32.37 -3.52 16.93
C THR A 27 33.08 -3.76 15.60
N LYS A 28 34.39 -4.06 15.64
CA LYS A 28 35.15 -4.43 14.45
C LYS A 28 34.55 -5.66 13.74
N ASP A 29 34.01 -6.60 14.49
CA ASP A 29 33.38 -7.82 13.96
C ASP A 29 32.07 -7.52 13.25
N THR A 30 31.26 -6.61 13.77
CA THR A 30 30.00 -6.13 13.14
C THR A 30 30.28 -5.42 11.82
N ILE A 31 31.33 -4.58 11.78
CA ILE A 31 31.76 -3.92 10.54
C ILE A 31 32.20 -4.95 9.49
N ASN A 32 32.98 -5.95 9.89
CA ASN A 32 33.41 -7.02 9.02
C ASN A 32 32.23 -7.86 8.50
N ALA A 33 31.24 -8.13 9.36
CA ALA A 33 30.00 -8.81 8.98
C ALA A 33 29.22 -8.01 7.93
N LEU A 34 29.05 -6.70 8.11
CA LEU A 34 28.39 -5.83 7.11
C LEU A 34 29.15 -5.85 5.77
N HIS A 35 30.49 -5.75 5.80
CA HIS A 35 31.30 -5.82 4.57
C HIS A 35 31.13 -7.18 3.86
N ALA A 36 31.04 -8.28 4.62
CA ALA A 36 30.76 -9.60 4.06
C ALA A 36 29.36 -9.69 3.44
N HIS A 37 28.33 -9.04 4.06
CA HIS A 37 26.99 -8.94 3.48
C HIS A 37 26.99 -8.12 2.19
N VAL A 38 27.65 -6.98 2.17
CA VAL A 38 27.78 -6.12 0.97
C VAL A 38 28.48 -6.88 -0.16
N ARG A 39 29.56 -7.60 0.15
CA ARG A 39 30.27 -8.41 -0.85
C ARG A 39 29.38 -9.51 -1.43
N ARG A 40 28.65 -10.25 -0.59
CA ARG A 40 27.73 -11.31 -1.05
C ARG A 40 26.59 -10.72 -1.89
N LEU A 41 26.06 -9.56 -1.52
CA LEU A 41 25.04 -8.89 -2.28
C LEU A 41 25.53 -8.45 -3.67
N ARG A 42 26.76 -7.93 -3.77
CA ARG A 42 27.38 -7.60 -5.07
C ARG A 42 27.55 -8.85 -5.93
N GLN A 43 28.07 -9.93 -5.36
CA GLN A 43 28.23 -11.21 -6.08
C GLN A 43 26.89 -11.75 -6.59
N TRP A 44 25.83 -11.65 -5.79
CA TRP A 44 24.50 -12.05 -6.21
C TRP A 44 23.97 -11.17 -7.35
N LEU A 45 24.10 -9.86 -7.25
CA LEU A 45 23.71 -8.92 -8.30
C LEU A 45 24.45 -9.21 -9.62
N ASP A 46 25.73 -9.50 -9.57
CA ASP A 46 26.52 -9.87 -10.75
C ASP A 46 26.02 -11.19 -11.38
N THR A 47 25.62 -12.16 -10.55
CA THR A 47 25.07 -13.45 -11.01
C THR A 47 23.72 -13.32 -11.68
N GLU A 48 22.85 -12.44 -11.17
CA GLU A 48 21.52 -12.18 -11.74
C GLU A 48 21.57 -11.28 -13.00
N GLY A 49 22.77 -10.94 -13.48
CA GLY A 49 22.95 -10.13 -14.68
C GLY A 49 22.60 -8.66 -14.50
N ALA A 50 22.56 -8.20 -13.26
CA ALA A 50 22.43 -6.77 -12.99
C ALA A 50 23.63 -6.03 -13.61
N THR A 51 23.37 -4.87 -14.21
CA THR A 51 24.45 -4.01 -14.70
C THR A 51 25.47 -3.78 -13.60
N SER A 52 26.74 -4.02 -13.92
CA SER A 52 27.85 -3.89 -12.98
C SER A 52 27.74 -2.56 -12.22
N ASN A 53 27.82 -2.62 -10.90
CA ASN A 53 27.93 -1.46 -10.03
C ASN A 53 26.62 -0.81 -9.50
N ILE A 54 25.53 -1.53 -9.46
CA ILE A 54 24.27 -1.02 -8.86
C ILE A 54 24.44 -0.69 -7.37
N LEU A 55 25.19 -1.50 -6.60
CA LEU A 55 25.47 -1.25 -5.19
C LEU A 55 26.77 -0.46 -5.03
N GLN A 56 26.64 0.83 -4.88
CA GLN A 56 27.73 1.78 -4.77
C GLN A 56 28.19 1.97 -3.31
N THR A 57 29.47 2.35 -3.18
CA THR A 57 30.04 2.85 -1.93
C THR A 57 30.20 4.36 -2.03
N ALA A 58 29.69 5.09 -1.06
CA ALA A 58 29.83 6.53 -0.96
C ALA A 58 30.81 6.91 0.16
N GLY A 59 31.84 7.64 -0.19
CA GLY A 59 32.89 8.04 0.77
C GLY A 59 33.58 6.83 1.43
N ARG A 60 33.82 6.92 2.74
CA ARG A 60 34.54 5.88 3.49
C ARG A 60 33.63 4.79 4.07
N SER A 61 32.34 5.04 4.20
CA SER A 61 31.46 4.14 4.98
C SER A 61 29.97 4.19 4.61
N GLY A 62 29.60 4.85 3.52
CA GLY A 62 28.20 4.90 3.07
C GLY A 62 27.95 3.93 1.92
N TYR A 63 26.69 3.50 1.77
CA TYR A 63 26.22 2.66 0.68
C TYR A 63 24.90 3.20 0.12
N PHE A 64 24.70 3.03 -1.20
CA PHE A 64 23.44 3.34 -1.86
C PHE A 64 23.24 2.43 -3.06
N LEU A 65 21.99 2.30 -3.52
CA LEU A 65 21.66 1.66 -4.79
C LEU A 65 21.54 2.73 -5.89
N ASP A 66 22.36 2.62 -6.93
CA ASP A 66 22.26 3.46 -8.12
C ASP A 66 21.27 2.85 -9.12
N ILE A 67 20.01 2.93 -8.77
CA ILE A 67 18.87 2.52 -9.59
C ILE A 67 17.85 3.68 -9.65
N HIS A 68 17.00 3.67 -10.65
CA HIS A 68 15.90 4.62 -10.71
C HIS A 68 14.79 4.23 -9.72
N ARG A 69 14.05 5.22 -9.22
CA ARG A 69 12.85 4.98 -8.41
C ARG A 69 11.87 4.04 -9.12
N ARG A 70 11.79 4.15 -10.46
CA ARG A 70 10.94 3.30 -11.31
C ARG A 70 11.39 1.85 -11.44
N ASP A 71 12.58 1.50 -10.96
CA ASP A 71 13.06 0.11 -10.94
C ASP A 71 12.63 -0.62 -9.67
N VAL A 72 11.90 0.06 -8.78
CA VAL A 72 11.39 -0.50 -7.51
C VAL A 72 9.87 -0.58 -7.59
N ASP A 73 9.34 -1.79 -7.49
CA ASP A 73 7.90 -2.10 -7.59
C ASP A 73 7.04 -1.31 -6.60
N ALA A 74 7.50 -1.16 -5.37
CA ALA A 74 6.83 -0.37 -4.35
C ALA A 74 6.66 1.12 -4.75
N HIS A 75 7.65 1.69 -5.40
CA HIS A 75 7.57 3.07 -5.89
C HIS A 75 6.68 3.18 -7.13
N LEU A 76 6.73 2.19 -8.03
CA LEU A 76 5.80 2.12 -9.16
C LEU A 76 4.35 2.05 -8.69
N PHE A 77 4.08 1.27 -7.63
CA PHE A 77 2.77 1.21 -7.01
C PHE A 77 2.32 2.59 -6.51
N ILE A 78 3.15 3.28 -5.71
CA ILE A 78 2.84 4.61 -5.18
C ILE A 78 2.57 5.60 -6.32
N ASP A 79 3.43 5.60 -7.35
CA ASP A 79 3.30 6.52 -8.48
C ASP A 79 2.01 6.25 -9.27
N ALA A 80 1.65 4.97 -9.48
CA ALA A 80 0.40 4.58 -10.15
C ALA A 80 -0.84 5.00 -9.35
N VAL A 81 -0.84 4.86 -8.03
CA VAL A 81 -1.93 5.31 -7.17
C VAL A 81 -2.09 6.82 -7.24
N ASN A 82 -1.00 7.58 -7.13
CA ASN A 82 -1.03 9.04 -7.21
C ASN A 82 -1.56 9.54 -8.56
N GLU A 83 -1.16 8.90 -9.66
CA GLU A 83 -1.66 9.22 -10.99
C GLU A 83 -3.16 8.89 -11.12
N ALA A 84 -3.60 7.73 -10.66
CA ALA A 84 -5.00 7.33 -10.67
C ALA A 84 -5.90 8.32 -9.89
N VAL A 85 -5.44 8.83 -8.75
CA VAL A 85 -6.12 9.88 -7.98
C VAL A 85 -6.34 11.14 -8.82
N THR A 86 -5.38 11.53 -9.66
CA THR A 86 -5.56 12.72 -10.53
C THR A 86 -6.53 12.48 -11.67
N LEU A 87 -6.71 11.21 -12.07
CA LEU A 87 -7.56 10.79 -13.19
C LEU A 87 -8.97 10.37 -12.78
N GLN A 88 -9.22 10.04 -11.50
CA GLN A 88 -10.48 9.44 -11.04
C GLN A 88 -11.74 10.20 -11.46
N ASN A 89 -11.69 11.54 -11.46
CA ASN A 89 -12.83 12.40 -11.84
C ASN A 89 -12.82 12.80 -13.33
N LYS A 90 -11.73 12.57 -14.04
CA LYS A 90 -11.58 12.95 -15.46
C LYS A 90 -11.81 11.78 -16.39
N VAL A 91 -11.14 10.66 -16.11
CA VAL A 91 -11.18 9.43 -16.90
C VAL A 91 -11.20 8.21 -15.97
N PRO A 92 -12.30 7.97 -15.24
CA PRO A 92 -12.36 6.93 -14.21
C PRO A 92 -12.08 5.51 -14.76
N SER A 93 -12.32 5.26 -16.04
CA SER A 93 -12.00 3.96 -16.66
C SER A 93 -10.50 3.68 -16.74
N ILE A 94 -9.67 4.71 -16.96
CA ILE A 94 -8.21 4.58 -16.93
C ILE A 94 -7.74 4.40 -15.50
N ALA A 95 -8.25 5.20 -14.56
CA ALA A 95 -7.93 5.06 -13.14
C ALA A 95 -8.22 3.63 -12.63
N VAL A 96 -9.36 3.04 -13.02
CA VAL A 96 -9.68 1.65 -12.69
C VAL A 96 -8.61 0.69 -13.19
N ALA A 97 -8.23 0.76 -14.47
CA ALA A 97 -7.23 -0.15 -15.04
C ALA A 97 -5.87 -0.03 -14.33
N MET A 98 -5.45 1.20 -14.01
CA MET A 98 -4.21 1.44 -13.28
C MET A 98 -4.26 0.85 -11.87
N LEU A 99 -5.35 1.09 -11.13
CA LEU A 99 -5.50 0.63 -9.74
C LEU A 99 -5.66 -0.89 -9.65
N GLU A 100 -6.41 -1.52 -10.56
CA GLU A 100 -6.51 -2.99 -10.64
C GLU A 100 -5.12 -3.62 -10.84
N ASN A 101 -4.34 -3.08 -11.79
CA ASN A 101 -2.98 -3.56 -12.05
C ASN A 101 -2.04 -3.32 -10.87
N ALA A 102 -2.12 -2.16 -10.23
CA ALA A 102 -1.29 -1.81 -9.07
C ALA A 102 -1.61 -2.73 -7.87
N LEU A 103 -2.89 -2.91 -7.54
CA LEU A 103 -3.32 -3.77 -6.43
C LEU A 103 -3.03 -5.26 -6.69
N ALA A 104 -3.05 -5.72 -7.94
CA ALA A 104 -2.71 -7.10 -8.31
C ALA A 104 -1.23 -7.45 -8.04
N GLN A 105 -0.35 -6.46 -7.87
CA GLN A 105 1.05 -6.69 -7.54
C GLN A 105 1.27 -7.07 -6.07
N TRP A 106 0.28 -6.86 -5.19
CA TRP A 106 0.38 -7.23 -3.78
C TRP A 106 0.31 -8.75 -3.61
N ARG A 107 1.40 -9.35 -3.12
CA ARG A 107 1.56 -10.80 -2.94
C ARG A 107 1.70 -11.21 -1.47
N GLY A 108 1.26 -10.36 -0.55
CA GLY A 108 1.38 -10.55 0.89
C GLY A 108 1.92 -9.31 1.59
N ALA A 109 2.30 -9.43 2.85
CA ALA A 109 2.84 -8.32 3.62
C ALA A 109 4.25 -7.97 3.14
N PRO A 110 4.52 -6.73 2.69
CA PRO A 110 5.86 -6.32 2.26
C PRO A 110 6.81 -6.19 3.46
N LEU A 111 8.11 -6.32 3.21
CA LEU A 111 9.20 -6.07 4.17
C LEU A 111 9.11 -6.84 5.51
N THR A 112 8.46 -8.00 5.53
CA THR A 112 8.27 -8.80 6.76
C THR A 112 9.58 -9.19 7.45
N ALA A 113 10.64 -9.41 6.69
CA ALA A 113 11.97 -9.73 7.23
C ALA A 113 12.68 -8.53 7.90
N MET A 114 12.07 -7.35 7.89
CA MET A 114 12.66 -6.10 8.36
C MET A 114 11.73 -5.37 9.36
N SER A 115 10.97 -6.15 10.12
CA SER A 115 9.97 -5.62 11.07
C SER A 115 10.56 -4.73 12.17
N GLU A 116 11.84 -4.87 12.51
CA GLU A 116 12.54 -4.09 13.53
C GLU A 116 13.17 -2.80 12.98
N SER A 117 13.34 -2.67 11.66
CA SER A 117 13.92 -1.50 11.03
C SER A 117 12.94 -0.31 11.06
N VAL A 118 13.34 0.80 11.65
CA VAL A 118 12.54 2.04 11.72
C VAL A 118 12.26 2.60 10.33
N ARG A 119 13.26 2.57 9.46
CA ARG A 119 13.14 3.01 8.06
C ARG A 119 12.16 2.14 7.28
N ALA A 120 12.25 0.82 7.42
CA ALA A 120 11.32 -0.11 6.77
C ALA A 120 9.90 0.04 7.29
N GLN A 121 9.70 0.21 8.60
CA GLN A 121 8.39 0.49 9.19
C GLN A 121 7.78 1.80 8.69
N GLY A 122 8.60 2.86 8.56
CA GLY A 122 8.17 4.15 8.00
C GLY A 122 7.64 3.98 6.58
N PHE A 123 8.40 3.31 5.72
CA PHE A 123 8.01 3.05 4.35
C PHE A 123 6.81 2.09 4.23
N LEU A 124 6.73 1.09 5.11
CA LEU A 124 5.58 0.18 5.17
C LEU A 124 4.28 0.93 5.50
N ARG A 125 4.32 1.89 6.43
CA ARG A 125 3.15 2.75 6.71
C ARG A 125 2.74 3.56 5.49
N GLU A 126 3.70 4.14 4.77
CA GLU A 126 3.45 4.86 3.51
C GLU A 126 2.80 3.95 2.46
N LEU A 127 3.34 2.75 2.25
CA LEU A 127 2.78 1.77 1.31
C LEU A 127 1.35 1.35 1.68
N ASN A 128 1.09 1.06 2.95
CA ASN A 128 -0.24 0.69 3.41
C ASN A 128 -1.24 1.83 3.24
N SER A 129 -0.85 3.07 3.53
CA SER A 129 -1.71 4.24 3.30
C SER A 129 -2.04 4.42 1.81
N HIS A 130 -1.10 4.16 0.90
CA HIS A 130 -1.37 4.20 -0.54
C HIS A 130 -2.24 3.00 -0.98
N LYS A 131 -2.11 1.83 -0.34
CA LYS A 131 -2.99 0.69 -0.61
C LYS A 131 -4.44 1.01 -0.22
N GLU A 132 -4.65 1.59 0.95
CA GLU A 132 -5.96 2.06 1.40
C GLU A 132 -6.56 3.07 0.42
N LEU A 133 -5.80 4.09 0.06
CA LEU A 133 -6.22 5.09 -0.92
C LEU A 133 -6.56 4.45 -2.28
N ALA A 134 -5.75 3.51 -2.76
CA ALA A 134 -6.01 2.80 -4.01
C ALA A 134 -7.34 2.04 -3.98
N GLN A 135 -7.65 1.37 -2.87
CA GLN A 135 -8.89 0.62 -2.70
C GLN A 135 -10.11 1.54 -2.64
N GLU A 136 -10.03 2.66 -1.93
CA GLU A 136 -11.10 3.67 -1.86
C GLU A 136 -11.38 4.28 -3.24
N VAL A 137 -10.33 4.76 -3.92
CA VAL A 137 -10.45 5.38 -5.25
C VAL A 137 -10.96 4.40 -6.29
N LEU A 138 -10.53 3.12 -6.23
CA LEU A 138 -11.04 2.09 -7.12
C LEU A 138 -12.55 1.88 -6.95
N LEU A 139 -13.04 1.85 -5.72
CA LEU A 139 -14.48 1.72 -5.44
C LEU A 139 -15.25 2.97 -5.90
N ASP A 140 -14.74 4.17 -5.66
CA ASP A 140 -15.36 5.40 -6.15
C ASP A 140 -15.44 5.43 -7.68
N CYS A 141 -14.38 4.98 -8.38
CA CYS A 141 -14.39 4.84 -9.84
C CYS A 141 -15.40 3.80 -10.33
N TYR A 142 -15.53 2.64 -9.65
CA TYR A 142 -16.56 1.67 -10.02
C TYR A 142 -17.97 2.22 -9.85
N LEU A 143 -18.24 2.93 -8.76
CA LEU A 143 -19.54 3.57 -8.53
C LEU A 143 -19.82 4.63 -9.60
N ALA A 144 -18.85 5.49 -9.93
CA ALA A 144 -18.98 6.51 -10.97
C ALA A 144 -19.24 5.90 -12.36
N LEU A 145 -18.65 4.73 -12.66
CA LEU A 145 -18.86 3.98 -13.89
C LEU A 145 -20.09 3.07 -13.86
N GLN A 146 -20.90 3.14 -12.80
CA GLN A 146 -22.08 2.29 -12.57
C GLN A 146 -21.77 0.78 -12.58
N ARG A 147 -20.52 0.40 -12.30
CA ARG A 147 -20.10 -1.01 -12.20
C ARG A 147 -20.44 -1.58 -10.82
N TYR A 148 -21.71 -1.43 -10.40
CA TYR A 148 -22.17 -1.71 -9.04
C TYR A 148 -21.93 -3.16 -8.59
N GLN A 149 -22.12 -4.13 -9.49
CA GLN A 149 -21.87 -5.53 -9.16
C GLN A 149 -20.39 -5.76 -8.81
N LYS A 150 -19.47 -5.16 -9.58
CA LYS A 150 -18.04 -5.28 -9.35
C LYS A 150 -17.64 -4.54 -8.06
N ALA A 151 -18.20 -3.34 -7.86
CA ALA A 151 -18.00 -2.58 -6.63
C ALA A 151 -18.42 -3.36 -5.38
N ALA A 152 -19.60 -4.01 -5.39
CA ALA A 152 -20.09 -4.79 -4.24
C ALA A 152 -19.17 -5.98 -3.92
N VAL A 153 -18.71 -6.72 -4.94
CA VAL A 153 -17.81 -7.88 -4.73
C VAL A 153 -16.47 -7.44 -4.17
N VAL A 154 -15.85 -6.42 -4.79
CA VAL A 154 -14.53 -5.94 -4.40
C VAL A 154 -14.58 -5.23 -3.03
N ALA A 155 -15.62 -4.43 -2.76
CA ALA A 155 -15.80 -3.80 -1.46
C ALA A 155 -15.93 -4.84 -0.34
N HIS A 156 -16.67 -5.94 -0.57
CA HIS A 156 -16.75 -7.02 0.41
C HIS A 156 -15.37 -7.59 0.77
N GLN A 157 -14.50 -7.82 -0.24
CA GLN A 157 -13.13 -8.28 0.01
C GLN A 157 -12.32 -7.26 0.82
N PHE A 158 -12.42 -5.98 0.47
CA PHE A 158 -11.70 -4.93 1.17
C PHE A 158 -12.17 -4.71 2.61
N THR A 159 -13.46 -4.92 2.92
CA THR A 159 -13.94 -4.86 4.31
C THR A 159 -13.32 -5.94 5.21
N LEU A 160 -12.90 -7.08 4.64
CA LEU A 160 -12.19 -8.12 5.40
C LEU A 160 -10.72 -7.72 5.67
N GLU A 161 -10.09 -7.01 4.74
CA GLU A 161 -8.72 -6.52 4.91
C GLU A 161 -8.65 -5.29 5.83
N MET A 162 -9.65 -4.41 5.74
CA MET A 162 -9.71 -3.12 6.44
C MET A 162 -11.06 -2.93 7.15
N PRO A 163 -11.32 -3.69 8.21
CA PRO A 163 -12.64 -3.73 8.85
C PRO A 163 -13.08 -2.40 9.49
N TYR A 164 -12.14 -1.50 9.77
CA TYR A 164 -12.44 -0.20 10.39
C TYR A 164 -12.47 0.97 9.38
N ASN A 165 -12.22 0.71 8.09
CA ASN A 165 -12.31 1.75 7.06
C ASN A 165 -13.77 1.96 6.64
N GLU A 166 -14.43 2.97 7.23
CA GLU A 166 -15.83 3.28 6.99
C GLU A 166 -16.13 3.65 5.52
N LYS A 167 -15.17 4.22 4.79
CA LYS A 167 -15.34 4.58 3.37
C LYS A 167 -15.56 3.36 2.48
N ILE A 168 -14.89 2.25 2.78
CA ILE A 168 -15.08 0.98 2.06
C ILE A 168 -16.47 0.40 2.34
N TRP A 169 -16.91 0.43 3.60
CA TRP A 169 -18.27 0.01 3.98
C TRP A 169 -19.34 0.87 3.32
N GLU A 170 -19.13 2.20 3.26
CA GLU A 170 -20.02 3.13 2.56
C GLU A 170 -20.19 2.71 1.09
N SER A 171 -19.07 2.50 0.39
CA SER A 171 -19.07 2.09 -1.02
C SER A 171 -19.76 0.74 -1.24
N HIS A 172 -19.60 -0.23 -0.31
CA HIS A 172 -20.29 -1.52 -0.35
C HIS A 172 -21.81 -1.35 -0.23
N ILE A 173 -22.25 -0.57 0.75
CA ILE A 173 -23.68 -0.29 0.99
C ILE A 173 -24.30 0.42 -0.23
N VAL A 174 -23.63 1.44 -0.76
CA VAL A 174 -24.09 2.17 -1.95
C VAL A 174 -24.22 1.21 -3.14
N ALA A 175 -23.21 0.38 -3.41
CA ALA A 175 -23.22 -0.59 -4.51
C ALA A 175 -24.41 -1.57 -4.39
N LEU A 176 -24.65 -2.13 -3.21
CA LEU A 176 -25.79 -3.04 -2.96
C LEU A 176 -27.13 -2.34 -3.18
N ARG A 177 -27.28 -1.09 -2.74
CA ARG A 177 -28.50 -0.32 -2.95
C ARG A 177 -28.76 -0.04 -4.42
N MET A 178 -27.73 0.34 -5.17
CA MET A 178 -27.84 0.57 -6.61
C MET A 178 -28.17 -0.68 -7.41
N LEU A 179 -27.92 -1.88 -6.84
CA LEU A 179 -28.36 -3.17 -7.35
C LEU A 179 -29.79 -3.56 -6.90
N GLY A 180 -30.48 -2.72 -6.14
CA GLY A 180 -31.79 -3.04 -5.55
C GLY A 180 -31.74 -3.99 -4.35
N ARG A 181 -30.53 -4.33 -3.84
CA ARG A 181 -30.29 -5.29 -2.74
C ARG A 181 -30.42 -4.59 -1.38
N HIS A 182 -31.53 -3.90 -1.15
CA HIS A 182 -31.72 -3.02 0.03
C HIS A 182 -31.65 -3.76 1.37
N ALA A 183 -32.17 -5.00 1.43
CA ALA A 183 -32.12 -5.81 2.64
C ALA A 183 -30.67 -6.18 3.05
N GLU A 184 -29.85 -6.49 2.07
CA GLU A 184 -28.42 -6.78 2.27
C GLU A 184 -27.66 -5.52 2.68
N ALA A 185 -27.90 -4.39 2.03
CA ALA A 185 -27.30 -3.11 2.41
C ALA A 185 -27.60 -2.76 3.88
N ALA A 186 -28.85 -2.95 4.32
CA ALA A 186 -29.24 -2.75 5.72
C ALA A 186 -28.59 -3.77 6.67
N HIS A 187 -28.35 -5.00 6.22
CA HIS A 187 -27.65 -6.01 7.00
C HIS A 187 -26.17 -5.62 7.18
N ILE A 188 -25.49 -5.25 6.11
CA ILE A 188 -24.08 -4.79 6.12
C ILE A 188 -23.93 -3.56 7.03
N PHE A 189 -24.85 -2.59 6.95
CA PHE A 189 -24.78 -1.43 7.85
C PHE A 189 -24.86 -1.83 9.34
N ARG A 190 -25.76 -2.74 9.70
CA ARG A 190 -25.85 -3.23 11.09
C ARG A 190 -24.59 -3.97 11.53
N GLN A 191 -23.97 -4.71 10.61
CA GLN A 191 -22.71 -5.41 10.87
C GLN A 191 -21.58 -4.43 11.19
N VAL A 192 -21.36 -3.41 10.36
CA VAL A 192 -20.29 -2.42 10.62
C VAL A 192 -20.61 -1.56 11.85
N GLN A 193 -21.88 -1.19 12.07
CA GLN A 193 -22.29 -0.45 13.28
C GLN A 193 -21.93 -1.23 14.55
N LYS A 194 -22.23 -2.53 14.57
CA LYS A 194 -21.88 -3.40 15.69
C LYS A 194 -20.37 -3.51 15.85
N LEU A 195 -19.63 -3.72 14.78
CA LEU A 195 -18.16 -3.81 14.79
C LEU A 195 -17.53 -2.54 15.40
N LEU A 196 -17.90 -1.37 14.91
CA LEU A 196 -17.37 -0.08 15.41
C LEU A 196 -17.71 0.15 16.89
N TYR A 197 -18.91 -0.23 17.31
CA TYR A 197 -19.29 -0.10 18.69
C TYR A 197 -18.57 -1.09 19.61
N ASP A 198 -18.50 -2.37 19.22
CA ASP A 198 -17.92 -3.42 20.07
C ASP A 198 -16.41 -3.24 20.23
N GLU A 199 -15.71 -2.93 19.14
CA GLU A 199 -14.24 -2.87 19.12
C GLU A 199 -13.68 -1.47 19.47
N LEU A 200 -14.31 -0.40 18.99
CA LEU A 200 -13.76 0.96 19.10
C LEU A 200 -14.60 1.88 20.01
N ARG A 201 -15.79 1.45 20.44
CA ARG A 201 -16.75 2.28 21.21
C ARG A 201 -17.15 3.57 20.49
N VAL A 202 -17.19 3.56 19.16
CA VAL A 202 -17.60 4.71 18.35
C VAL A 202 -18.87 4.41 17.57
N ALA A 203 -19.62 5.48 17.27
CA ALA A 203 -20.77 5.40 16.37
C ALA A 203 -20.28 5.56 14.90
N PRO A 204 -20.99 4.97 13.92
CA PRO A 204 -20.71 5.19 12.51
C PRO A 204 -20.69 6.69 12.14
N SER A 205 -19.82 7.07 11.20
CA SER A 205 -19.74 8.43 10.68
C SER A 205 -21.06 8.89 10.05
N LYS A 206 -21.20 10.21 9.87
CA LYS A 206 -22.38 10.78 9.19
C LYS A 206 -22.47 10.26 7.74
N SER A 207 -21.35 10.13 7.05
CA SER A 207 -21.27 9.63 5.67
C SER A 207 -21.80 8.20 5.58
N LEU A 208 -21.27 7.29 6.41
CA LEU A 208 -21.69 5.89 6.44
C LEU A 208 -23.19 5.75 6.78
N ARG A 209 -23.72 6.54 7.74
CA ARG A 209 -25.16 6.56 8.02
C ARG A 209 -25.98 7.01 6.84
N SER A 210 -25.52 8.02 6.11
CA SER A 210 -26.20 8.55 4.93
C SER A 210 -26.20 7.56 3.76
N ALA A 211 -25.23 6.64 3.70
CA ALA A 211 -25.14 5.65 2.63
C ALA A 211 -26.42 4.80 2.45
N LEU A 212 -27.21 4.63 3.51
CA LEU A 212 -28.48 3.92 3.44
C LEU A 212 -29.61 4.70 2.74
N THR A 213 -29.53 6.03 2.70
CA THR A 213 -30.63 6.91 2.21
C THR A 213 -30.20 7.81 1.06
N ASP A 214 -28.91 7.96 0.84
CA ASP A 214 -28.36 8.91 -0.12
C ASP A 214 -28.73 8.54 -1.57
N THR A 215 -29.28 9.53 -2.30
CA THR A 215 -29.71 9.38 -3.69
C THR A 215 -28.71 9.94 -4.69
N ARG A 216 -27.55 10.44 -4.27
CA ARG A 216 -26.52 11.04 -5.15
C ARG A 216 -26.11 10.15 -6.33
N TRP A 217 -26.16 8.85 -6.14
CA TRP A 217 -25.78 7.85 -7.15
C TRP A 217 -26.96 7.34 -7.99
N ALA A 218 -28.22 7.74 -7.66
CA ALA A 218 -29.41 7.28 -8.35
C ALA A 218 -29.75 8.11 -9.59
N THR A 219 -29.09 9.27 -9.79
CA THR A 219 -29.45 10.25 -10.82
C THR A 219 -28.35 10.50 -11.86
N ALA A 220 -27.34 9.64 -11.94
CA ALA A 220 -26.26 9.76 -12.93
C ALA A 220 -26.47 8.84 -14.13
#